data_fcdd23cdd821e631c86cefa6c1ebb552
#
_entry.id   fcdd23cdd821e631c86cefa6c1ebb552
#
_cell.length_a   1.000
_cell.length_b   1.000
_cell.length_c   1.000
_cell.angle_alpha   90.00
_cell.angle_beta   90.00
_cell.angle_gamma   90.00
#
_symmetry.space_group_name_H-M   'P 1'
#
loop_
_entity.id
_entity.type
_entity.pdbx_description
1 polymer ?
#
loop_
_entity_poly.entity_id
_entity_poly.type
_entity_poly.pdbx_seq_one_letter_code
_entity_poly.pdbx_strand_id
1 'polypeptide(L)'
;MATVRRLVVAGATGKQGGALISALLSKQSQPFEIYALTRKKTSGSARALASRPNVHVIEGDFKDPEAIFKQVDNPWGFFSVTMPMNAKMEEQEGKAMTKAAIEAGVKHIVFTASERGGQVKSDTEPTNVLHLISKFNIEQDIIEQAAQSKQGTTWTFLRPVAFMENLSNDLLGRAFVAMWRLNGYDRKLQLIGTKDTGKVAAEAFLNAETEEYRNKAISLAGDEISPNEAAQIFKEVTGEEIPWTYSFVGSTLRYVLYEQLGIMFKWFASHGFGADVKAVRQRYPFLQDFRTWVAEESAWKKA
;
A
#
# COMPACT_ATOMS: atom_id res chain seq x y z
N MET A 1 10.70 32.39 2.34
CA MET A 1 11.06 31.09 1.68
C MET A 1 10.23 30.01 2.35
N ALA A 2 9.54 29.15 1.60
CA ALA A 2 8.83 28.03 2.19
C ALA A 2 9.86 27.08 2.84
N THR A 3 9.58 26.68 4.08
CA THR A 3 10.45 25.72 4.80
C THR A 3 10.42 24.38 4.09
N VAL A 4 11.58 23.85 3.69
CA VAL A 4 11.68 22.52 3.08
C VAL A 4 11.23 21.46 4.07
N ARG A 5 10.28 20.60 3.65
CA ARG A 5 9.72 19.52 4.47
C ARG A 5 10.52 18.24 4.26
N ARG A 6 11.12 17.69 5.32
CA ARG A 6 11.86 16.42 5.27
C ARG A 6 10.91 15.25 5.44
N LEU A 7 10.89 14.38 4.43
CA LEU A 7 9.99 13.23 4.37
C LEU A 7 10.77 11.92 4.44
N VAL A 8 10.56 11.14 5.49
CA VAL A 8 11.10 9.78 5.61
C VAL A 8 10.15 8.81 4.90
N VAL A 9 10.67 8.02 3.95
CA VAL A 9 9.89 7.07 3.16
C VAL A 9 10.35 5.66 3.44
N ALA A 10 9.55 4.89 4.19
CA ALA A 10 9.74 3.45 4.36
C ALA A 10 9.38 2.71 3.07
N GLY A 11 10.05 1.56 2.82
CA GLY A 11 9.83 0.80 1.59
C GLY A 11 10.14 1.58 0.30
N ALA A 12 11.06 2.54 0.35
CA ALA A 12 11.41 3.44 -0.75
C ALA A 12 11.84 2.73 -2.04
N THR A 13 12.49 1.57 -1.93
CA THR A 13 12.89 0.72 -3.06
C THR A 13 11.78 -0.23 -3.54
N GLY A 14 10.63 -0.24 -2.86
CA GLY A 14 9.47 -1.03 -3.21
C GLY A 14 8.50 -0.29 -4.14
N LYS A 15 7.43 -0.97 -4.53
CA LYS A 15 6.46 -0.46 -5.52
C LYS A 15 5.74 0.81 -5.02
N GLN A 16 5.20 0.80 -3.81
CA GLN A 16 4.45 1.95 -3.26
C GLN A 16 5.35 3.13 -2.92
N GLY A 17 6.43 2.92 -2.14
CA GLY A 17 7.37 3.98 -1.77
C GLY A 17 8.08 4.58 -2.98
N GLY A 18 8.49 3.76 -3.95
CA GLY A 18 9.08 4.22 -5.19
C GLY A 18 8.11 5.06 -6.04
N ALA A 19 6.83 4.68 -6.07
CA ALA A 19 5.79 5.44 -6.77
C ALA A 19 5.49 6.78 -6.07
N LEU A 20 5.42 6.79 -4.74
CA LEU A 20 5.32 8.02 -3.95
C LEU A 20 6.47 8.98 -4.28
N ILE A 21 7.72 8.51 -4.20
CA ILE A 21 8.90 9.32 -4.52
C ILE A 21 8.80 9.86 -5.96
N SER A 22 8.44 9.01 -6.92
CA SER A 22 8.29 9.41 -8.32
C SER A 22 7.20 10.46 -8.52
N ALA A 23 6.06 10.30 -7.87
CA ALA A 23 4.95 11.25 -7.94
C ALA A 23 5.32 12.61 -7.32
N LEU A 24 6.01 12.63 -6.19
CA LEU A 24 6.49 13.87 -5.58
C LEU A 24 7.51 14.57 -6.48
N LEU A 25 8.49 13.85 -7.02
CA LEU A 25 9.53 14.42 -7.88
C LEU A 25 9.00 14.94 -9.24
N SER A 26 7.84 14.48 -9.69
CA SER A 26 7.22 14.99 -10.92
C SER A 26 6.54 16.37 -10.77
N LYS A 27 6.33 16.85 -9.54
CA LYS A 27 5.72 18.17 -9.27
C LYS A 27 6.77 19.26 -9.35
N GLN A 28 6.53 20.32 -10.12
CA GLN A 28 7.51 21.41 -10.36
C GLN A 28 7.86 22.22 -9.10
N SER A 29 6.94 22.35 -8.15
CA SER A 29 7.13 23.09 -6.89
C SER A 29 7.19 22.14 -5.71
N GLN A 30 8.20 21.27 -5.67
CA GLN A 30 8.30 20.26 -4.64
C GLN A 30 8.88 20.83 -3.34
N PRO A 31 8.10 20.82 -2.22
CA PRO A 31 8.55 21.31 -0.94
C PRO A 31 9.32 20.27 -0.12
N PHE A 32 9.65 19.09 -0.70
CA PHE A 32 10.17 17.96 0.05
C PHE A 32 11.63 17.64 -0.26
N GLU A 33 12.36 17.38 0.81
CA GLU A 33 13.64 16.66 0.83
C GLU A 33 13.33 15.23 1.29
N ILE A 34 13.61 14.23 0.43
CA ILE A 34 13.14 12.85 0.62
C ILE A 34 14.27 11.99 1.20
N TYR A 35 14.01 11.36 2.33
CA TYR A 35 14.90 10.40 2.99
C TYR A 35 14.39 8.98 2.72
N ALA A 36 14.97 8.36 1.69
CA ALA A 36 14.58 7.04 1.20
C ALA A 36 15.20 5.94 2.07
N LEU A 37 14.38 5.31 2.92
CA LEU A 37 14.83 4.25 3.82
C LEU A 37 15.01 2.93 3.07
N THR A 38 16.17 2.31 3.25
CA THR A 38 16.51 0.99 2.73
C THR A 38 17.31 0.17 3.73
N ARG A 39 17.22 -1.16 3.67
CA ARG A 39 18.09 -2.06 4.44
C ARG A 39 19.51 -2.20 3.88
N LYS A 40 19.74 -1.75 2.64
CA LYS A 40 21.05 -1.86 1.98
C LYS A 40 21.26 -0.73 0.97
N LYS A 41 22.03 0.30 1.36
CA LYS A 41 22.37 1.46 0.49
C LYS A 41 23.08 1.08 -0.81
N THR A 42 23.81 -0.05 -0.81
CA THR A 42 24.59 -0.51 -1.95
C THR A 42 23.79 -1.29 -2.99
N SER A 43 22.47 -1.50 -2.79
CA SER A 43 21.63 -2.14 -3.78
C SER A 43 21.46 -1.28 -5.05
N GLY A 44 21.23 -1.91 -6.21
CA GLY A 44 21.02 -1.19 -7.47
C GLY A 44 19.84 -0.19 -7.39
N SER A 45 18.72 -0.62 -6.77
CA SER A 45 17.55 0.24 -6.56
C SER A 45 17.84 1.44 -5.63
N ALA A 46 18.61 1.23 -4.56
CA ALA A 46 19.02 2.32 -3.66
C ALA A 46 19.93 3.34 -4.37
N ARG A 47 20.89 2.86 -5.16
CA ARG A 47 21.74 3.74 -5.97
C ARG A 47 20.95 4.55 -7.01
N ALA A 48 19.97 3.92 -7.66
CA ALA A 48 19.07 4.61 -8.58
C ALA A 48 18.22 5.69 -7.88
N LEU A 49 17.83 5.49 -6.62
CA LEU A 49 17.16 6.52 -5.83
C LEU A 49 18.13 7.65 -5.45
N ALA A 50 19.35 7.32 -5.03
CA ALA A 50 20.38 8.31 -4.64
C ALA A 50 20.81 9.24 -5.79
N SER A 51 20.64 8.83 -7.05
CA SER A 51 20.93 9.68 -8.22
C SER A 51 19.83 10.70 -8.54
N ARG A 52 18.68 10.65 -7.86
CA ARG A 52 17.57 11.56 -8.08
C ARG A 52 17.72 12.85 -7.28
N PRO A 53 17.31 14.01 -7.81
CA PRO A 53 17.39 15.27 -7.08
C PRO A 53 16.55 15.23 -5.81
N ASN A 54 17.04 15.85 -4.74
CA ASN A 54 16.39 15.94 -3.43
C ASN A 54 16.06 14.59 -2.77
N VAL A 55 16.77 13.50 -3.15
CA VAL A 55 16.63 12.18 -2.53
C VAL A 55 17.91 11.78 -1.81
N HIS A 56 17.81 11.56 -0.52
CA HIS A 56 18.88 11.08 0.35
C HIS A 56 18.56 9.64 0.76
N VAL A 57 19.46 8.70 0.47
CA VAL A 57 19.26 7.31 0.89
C VAL A 57 19.81 7.14 2.31
N ILE A 58 18.94 6.72 3.24
CA ILE A 58 19.30 6.33 4.60
C ILE A 58 19.21 4.81 4.77
N GLU A 59 20.09 4.24 5.59
CA GLU A 59 20.10 2.80 5.87
C GLU A 59 19.58 2.54 7.28
N GLY A 60 18.67 1.56 7.41
CA GLY A 60 18.13 1.17 8.70
C GLY A 60 17.21 -0.04 8.60
N ASP A 61 16.95 -0.63 9.74
CA ASP A 61 16.03 -1.75 9.93
C ASP A 61 14.92 -1.33 10.89
N PHE A 62 13.71 -1.82 10.68
CA PHE A 62 12.55 -1.54 11.54
C PHE A 62 12.71 -2.06 12.98
N LYS A 63 13.72 -2.91 13.21
CA LYS A 63 14.12 -3.36 14.56
C LYS A 63 14.80 -2.28 15.40
N ASP A 64 15.34 -1.24 14.75
CA ASP A 64 15.94 -0.08 15.41
C ASP A 64 15.40 1.21 14.80
N PRO A 65 14.13 1.55 15.08
CA PRO A 65 13.46 2.70 14.48
C PRO A 65 14.08 4.04 14.92
N GLU A 66 14.57 4.14 16.15
CA GLU A 66 15.21 5.38 16.64
C GLU A 66 16.46 5.73 15.84
N ALA A 67 17.31 4.74 15.51
CA ALA A 67 18.51 4.96 14.71
C ALA A 67 18.17 5.46 13.29
N ILE A 68 16.98 5.11 12.76
CA ILE A 68 16.49 5.63 11.47
C ILE A 68 16.22 7.13 11.57
N PHE A 69 15.42 7.56 12.55
CA PHE A 69 15.01 8.96 12.67
C PHE A 69 16.15 9.88 13.15
N LYS A 70 17.14 9.37 13.87
CA LYS A 70 18.38 10.12 14.23
C LYS A 70 19.21 10.54 13.00
N GLN A 71 19.00 9.93 11.82
CA GLN A 71 19.69 10.30 10.58
C GLN A 71 19.03 11.49 9.86
N VAL A 72 17.89 11.98 10.36
CA VAL A 72 17.12 13.04 9.69
C VAL A 72 16.80 14.17 10.67
N ASP A 73 17.39 15.33 10.43
CA ASP A 73 17.12 16.50 11.25
C ASP A 73 15.71 17.04 11.02
N ASN A 74 14.92 17.18 12.09
CA ASN A 74 13.57 17.73 12.04
C ASN A 74 12.69 17.08 10.94
N PRO A 75 12.42 15.77 10.98
CA PRO A 75 11.56 15.11 10.01
C PRO A 75 10.15 15.67 10.10
N TRP A 76 9.62 16.11 8.95
CA TRP A 76 8.26 16.67 8.90
C TRP A 76 7.22 15.58 8.65
N GLY A 77 7.51 14.60 7.80
CA GLY A 77 6.56 13.56 7.42
C GLY A 77 7.17 12.16 7.42
N PHE A 78 6.31 11.17 7.59
CA PHE A 78 6.71 9.76 7.53
C PHE A 78 5.69 8.94 6.71
N PHE A 79 6.17 8.30 5.64
CA PHE A 79 5.42 7.28 4.91
C PHE A 79 5.72 5.92 5.49
N SER A 80 4.69 5.27 6.04
CA SER A 80 4.77 3.95 6.65
C SER A 80 4.10 2.90 5.77
N VAL A 81 4.86 1.88 5.42
CA VAL A 81 4.36 0.67 4.75
C VAL A 81 5.02 -0.55 5.38
N THR A 82 4.22 -1.52 5.77
CA THR A 82 4.63 -2.73 6.48
C THR A 82 4.55 -3.97 5.59
N MET A 83 5.27 -5.03 5.96
CA MET A 83 5.32 -6.29 5.21
C MET A 83 4.42 -7.34 5.87
N PRO A 84 3.39 -7.86 5.18
CA PRO A 84 2.40 -8.77 5.77
C PRO A 84 2.87 -10.23 5.88
N MET A 85 4.18 -10.48 6.02
CA MET A 85 4.73 -11.85 6.09
C MET A 85 4.46 -12.53 7.43
N ASN A 86 4.44 -11.77 8.52
CA ASN A 86 4.13 -12.22 9.87
C ASN A 86 3.36 -11.11 10.57
N ALA A 87 2.08 -11.33 10.82
CA ALA A 87 1.17 -10.32 11.35
C ALA A 87 1.62 -9.75 12.71
N LYS A 88 2.14 -10.60 13.60
CA LYS A 88 2.64 -10.14 14.92
C LYS A 88 3.87 -9.26 14.78
N MET A 89 4.81 -9.65 13.94
CA MET A 89 6.02 -8.85 13.66
C MET A 89 5.65 -7.56 12.94
N GLU A 90 4.77 -7.62 11.93
CA GLU A 90 4.25 -6.46 11.21
C GLU A 90 3.65 -5.42 12.18
N GLU A 91 2.81 -5.87 13.13
CA GLU A 91 2.20 -5.00 14.13
C GLU A 91 3.24 -4.36 15.05
N GLN A 92 4.17 -5.16 15.59
CA GLN A 92 5.22 -4.68 16.47
C GLN A 92 6.14 -3.65 15.78
N GLU A 93 6.63 -3.97 14.59
CA GLU A 93 7.51 -3.09 13.82
C GLU A 93 6.76 -1.82 13.36
N GLY A 94 5.51 -1.96 12.91
CA GLY A 94 4.69 -0.82 12.48
C GLY A 94 4.45 0.17 13.62
N LYS A 95 4.05 -0.30 14.79
CA LYS A 95 3.86 0.52 16.00
C LYS A 95 5.16 1.18 16.47
N ALA A 96 6.26 0.42 16.50
CA ALA A 96 7.56 0.96 16.91
C ALA A 96 8.05 2.07 15.97
N MET A 97 7.91 1.88 14.65
CA MET A 97 8.29 2.88 13.64
C MET A 97 7.46 4.16 13.76
N THR A 98 6.13 4.06 13.94
CA THR A 98 5.27 5.24 14.07
C THR A 98 5.50 5.98 15.39
N LYS A 99 5.75 5.25 16.48
CA LYS A 99 6.14 5.83 17.76
C LYS A 99 7.43 6.64 17.64
N ALA A 100 8.49 6.04 17.08
CA ALA A 100 9.76 6.73 16.90
C ALA A 100 9.63 7.96 15.97
N ALA A 101 8.79 7.89 14.93
CA ALA A 101 8.48 9.03 14.08
C ALA A 101 7.85 10.19 14.85
N ILE A 102 6.86 9.90 15.69
CA ILE A 102 6.19 10.89 16.54
C ILE A 102 7.17 11.50 17.55
N GLU A 103 7.98 10.68 18.21
CA GLU A 103 9.01 11.13 19.16
C GLU A 103 10.09 12.00 18.49
N ALA A 104 10.42 11.73 17.22
CA ALA A 104 11.32 12.53 16.41
C ALA A 104 10.70 13.86 15.92
N GLY A 105 9.44 14.11 16.20
CA GLY A 105 8.77 15.38 15.87
C GLY A 105 8.03 15.40 14.55
N VAL A 106 7.76 14.24 13.92
CA VAL A 106 7.00 14.14 12.68
C VAL A 106 5.59 14.76 12.84
N LYS A 107 5.22 15.62 11.89
CA LYS A 107 3.95 16.36 11.89
C LYS A 107 2.84 15.61 11.16
N HIS A 108 3.17 14.79 10.17
CA HIS A 108 2.18 14.05 9.41
C HIS A 108 2.67 12.64 9.05
N ILE A 109 1.83 11.63 9.33
CA ILE A 109 2.08 10.22 9.00
C ILE A 109 1.10 9.78 7.92
N VAL A 110 1.60 9.25 6.83
CA VAL A 110 0.79 8.51 5.84
C VAL A 110 1.09 7.03 5.99
N PHE A 111 0.09 6.26 6.40
CA PHE A 111 0.21 4.81 6.61
C PHE A 111 -0.59 4.04 5.57
N THR A 112 0.06 3.10 4.88
CA THR A 112 -0.63 2.15 4.00
C THR A 112 -1.19 1.01 4.82
N ALA A 113 -2.48 1.11 5.13
CA ALA A 113 -3.27 0.13 5.85
C ALA A 113 -3.95 -0.88 4.89
N SER A 114 -5.21 -1.19 5.09
CA SER A 114 -6.03 -2.01 4.18
C SER A 114 -7.53 -1.69 4.35
N GLU A 115 -8.29 -1.82 3.28
CA GLU A 115 -9.74 -1.75 3.28
C GLU A 115 -10.34 -3.01 3.92
N ARG A 116 -11.46 -2.89 4.68
CA ARG A 116 -12.03 -3.98 5.50
C ARG A 116 -13.57 -4.04 5.43
N GLY A 117 -14.14 -3.83 4.25
CA GLY A 117 -15.61 -3.96 4.03
C GLY A 117 -16.37 -2.64 4.14
N GLY A 118 -15.77 -1.55 3.68
CA GLY A 118 -16.32 -0.19 3.69
C GLY A 118 -15.81 0.65 4.86
N GLN A 119 -16.05 1.97 4.79
CA GLN A 119 -15.48 2.93 5.74
C GLN A 119 -15.80 2.58 7.20
N VAL A 120 -17.09 2.37 7.51
CA VAL A 120 -17.53 2.11 8.90
C VAL A 120 -16.89 0.86 9.48
N LYS A 121 -16.90 -0.26 8.73
CA LYS A 121 -16.27 -1.50 9.19
C LYS A 121 -14.75 -1.35 9.30
N SER A 122 -14.14 -0.68 8.34
CA SER A 122 -12.70 -0.43 8.38
C SER A 122 -12.27 0.43 9.58
N ASP A 123 -13.16 1.29 10.10
CA ASP A 123 -12.88 2.10 11.29
C ASP A 123 -13.08 1.31 12.60
N THR A 124 -13.96 0.30 12.62
CA THR A 124 -14.42 -0.33 13.86
C THR A 124 -14.10 -1.82 14.01
N GLU A 125 -13.83 -2.52 12.89
CA GLU A 125 -13.69 -3.98 12.89
C GLU A 125 -12.30 -4.43 12.38
N PRO A 126 -11.54 -5.22 13.18
CA PRO A 126 -10.23 -5.73 12.75
C PRO A 126 -10.33 -6.87 11.72
N THR A 127 -11.53 -7.47 11.53
CA THR A 127 -11.78 -8.70 10.76
C THR A 127 -11.21 -9.98 11.45
N ASN A 128 -11.16 -11.10 10.72
CA ASN A 128 -10.51 -12.33 11.16
C ASN A 128 -9.29 -12.70 10.30
N VAL A 129 -8.84 -11.79 9.44
CA VAL A 129 -7.69 -11.99 8.55
C VAL A 129 -6.44 -11.39 9.20
N LEU A 130 -5.43 -12.19 9.49
CA LEU A 130 -4.30 -11.82 10.33
C LEU A 130 -3.61 -10.50 9.93
N HIS A 131 -3.30 -10.33 8.64
CA HIS A 131 -2.64 -9.10 8.17
C HIS A 131 -3.59 -7.89 8.11
N LEU A 132 -4.91 -8.08 8.10
CA LEU A 132 -5.87 -6.98 8.26
C LEU A 132 -5.99 -6.57 9.72
N ILE A 133 -5.90 -7.54 10.66
CA ILE A 133 -5.87 -7.30 12.10
C ILE A 133 -4.64 -6.47 12.47
N SER A 134 -3.43 -6.86 12.00
CA SER A 134 -2.19 -6.12 12.29
C SER A 134 -2.27 -4.67 11.82
N LYS A 135 -2.78 -4.45 10.61
CA LYS A 135 -2.96 -3.10 10.06
C LYS A 135 -3.99 -2.27 10.83
N PHE A 136 -5.11 -2.89 11.23
CA PHE A 136 -6.09 -2.23 12.08
C PHE A 136 -5.46 -1.80 13.42
N ASN A 137 -4.72 -2.69 14.08
CA ASN A 137 -4.07 -2.40 15.35
C ASN A 137 -3.00 -1.30 15.23
N ILE A 138 -2.29 -1.22 14.09
CA ILE A 138 -1.36 -0.12 13.81
C ILE A 138 -2.13 1.21 13.61
N GLU A 139 -3.27 1.21 12.89
CA GLU A 139 -4.10 2.41 12.75
C GLU A 139 -4.56 2.94 14.12
N GLN A 140 -5.07 2.06 15.00
CA GLN A 140 -5.54 2.46 16.33
C GLN A 140 -4.40 3.03 17.18
N ASP A 141 -3.22 2.41 17.14
CA ASP A 141 -2.04 2.88 17.84
C ASP A 141 -1.56 4.25 17.34
N ILE A 142 -1.59 4.50 16.01
CA ILE A 142 -1.26 5.81 15.44
C ILE A 142 -2.25 6.88 15.91
N ILE A 143 -3.55 6.59 15.93
CA ILE A 143 -4.57 7.51 16.41
C ILE A 143 -4.31 7.90 17.86
N GLU A 144 -4.06 6.90 18.73
CA GLU A 144 -3.80 7.13 20.14
C GLU A 144 -2.53 7.97 20.36
N GLN A 145 -1.43 7.59 19.75
CA GLN A 145 -0.14 8.28 19.90
C GLN A 145 -0.17 9.70 19.31
N ALA A 146 -0.83 9.88 18.16
CA ALA A 146 -0.98 11.19 17.55
C ALA A 146 -1.80 12.15 18.43
N ALA A 147 -2.87 11.65 19.08
CA ALA A 147 -3.67 12.44 20.01
C ALA A 147 -2.88 12.91 21.24
N GLN A 148 -1.86 12.15 21.65
CA GLN A 148 -0.99 12.46 22.79
C GLN A 148 0.24 13.27 22.40
N SER A 149 0.48 13.48 21.10
CA SER A 149 1.69 14.13 20.61
C SER A 149 1.70 15.63 20.92
N LYS A 150 2.78 16.12 21.53
CA LYS A 150 2.95 17.54 21.88
C LYS A 150 3.00 18.47 20.66
N GLN A 151 3.44 17.95 19.51
CA GLN A 151 3.55 18.70 18.25
C GLN A 151 2.28 18.67 17.41
N GLY A 152 1.21 17.99 17.85
CA GLY A 152 -0.05 17.87 17.12
C GLY A 152 0.10 17.05 15.84
N THR A 153 0.77 15.89 15.93
CA THR A 153 0.91 14.97 14.80
C THR A 153 -0.45 14.61 14.21
N THR A 154 -0.56 14.64 12.90
CA THR A 154 -1.75 14.24 12.15
C THR A 154 -1.43 13.02 11.28
N TRP A 155 -2.47 12.39 10.74
CA TRP A 155 -2.30 11.17 9.95
C TRP A 155 -3.25 11.11 8.76
N THR A 156 -2.87 10.32 7.75
CA THR A 156 -3.74 9.84 6.67
C THR A 156 -3.55 8.34 6.51
N PHE A 157 -4.62 7.57 6.62
CA PHE A 157 -4.57 6.14 6.30
C PHE A 157 -5.03 5.90 4.88
N LEU A 158 -4.19 5.27 4.09
CA LEU A 158 -4.55 4.75 2.78
C LEU A 158 -4.96 3.30 2.95
N ARG A 159 -6.20 2.98 2.60
CA ARG A 159 -6.78 1.64 2.72
C ARG A 159 -6.97 1.02 1.34
N PRO A 160 -5.89 0.54 0.69
CA PRO A 160 -6.03 -0.17 -0.57
C PRO A 160 -6.77 -1.49 -0.38
N VAL A 161 -7.47 -1.88 -1.43
CA VAL A 161 -8.05 -3.21 -1.64
C VAL A 161 -6.98 -4.19 -2.16
N ALA A 162 -7.34 -5.33 -2.76
CA ALA A 162 -6.36 -6.26 -3.30
C ALA A 162 -5.52 -5.62 -4.42
N PHE A 163 -4.20 -5.86 -4.38
CA PHE A 163 -3.30 -5.30 -5.40
C PHE A 163 -3.36 -6.09 -6.71
N MET A 164 -3.44 -5.38 -7.83
CA MET A 164 -3.36 -5.95 -9.18
C MET A 164 -2.05 -6.71 -9.38
N GLU A 165 -0.97 -6.30 -8.73
CA GLU A 165 0.34 -6.94 -8.75
C GLU A 165 0.39 -8.33 -8.08
N ASN A 166 -0.71 -8.75 -7.43
CA ASN A 166 -0.87 -10.14 -7.01
C ASN A 166 -1.08 -11.07 -8.22
N LEU A 167 -1.44 -10.51 -9.39
CA LEU A 167 -1.42 -11.22 -10.66
C LEU A 167 0.00 -11.11 -11.25
N SER A 168 0.80 -12.13 -11.03
CA SER A 168 2.17 -12.23 -11.59
C SER A 168 2.37 -13.55 -12.35
N ASN A 169 3.40 -13.62 -13.19
CA ASN A 169 3.66 -14.81 -14.00
C ASN A 169 4.43 -15.91 -13.24
N ASP A 170 4.60 -15.76 -11.94
CA ASP A 170 5.16 -16.77 -11.06
C ASP A 170 4.09 -17.71 -10.47
N LEU A 171 4.53 -18.69 -9.67
CA LEU A 171 3.63 -19.65 -9.04
C LEU A 171 2.62 -18.98 -8.11
N LEU A 172 3.02 -17.93 -7.37
CA LEU A 172 2.16 -17.26 -6.40
C LEU A 172 1.07 -16.46 -7.10
N GLY A 173 1.40 -15.74 -8.18
CA GLY A 173 0.41 -15.01 -8.95
C GLY A 173 -0.59 -15.93 -9.64
N ARG A 174 -0.11 -17.04 -10.24
CA ARG A 174 -0.99 -18.04 -10.82
C ARG A 174 -1.88 -18.71 -9.77
N ALA A 175 -1.38 -18.93 -8.56
CA ALA A 175 -2.16 -19.46 -7.44
C ALA A 175 -3.21 -18.46 -6.95
N PHE A 176 -2.89 -17.16 -6.93
CA PHE A 176 -3.85 -16.10 -6.60
C PHE A 176 -5.06 -16.15 -7.54
N VAL A 177 -4.84 -16.21 -8.86
CA VAL A 177 -5.91 -16.32 -9.86
C VAL A 177 -6.75 -17.59 -9.65
N ALA A 178 -6.08 -18.74 -9.39
CA ALA A 178 -6.79 -20.00 -9.11
C ALA A 178 -7.66 -19.90 -7.85
N MET A 179 -7.14 -19.35 -6.76
CA MET A 179 -7.87 -19.16 -5.51
C MET A 179 -9.03 -18.15 -5.66
N TRP A 180 -8.86 -17.10 -6.46
CA TRP A 180 -9.94 -16.16 -6.77
C TRP A 180 -11.08 -16.86 -7.52
N ARG A 181 -10.78 -17.68 -8.54
CA ARG A 181 -11.76 -18.51 -9.26
C ARG A 181 -12.51 -19.51 -8.38
N LEU A 182 -11.85 -20.05 -7.35
CA LEU A 182 -12.50 -20.94 -6.36
C LEU A 182 -13.61 -20.25 -5.54
N ASN A 183 -13.60 -18.94 -5.45
CA ASN A 183 -14.67 -18.17 -4.82
C ASN A 183 -15.88 -17.95 -5.75
N GLY A 184 -15.78 -18.35 -7.01
CA GLY A 184 -16.80 -18.21 -8.06
C GLY A 184 -16.30 -17.38 -9.23
N TYR A 185 -16.59 -17.82 -10.45
CA TYR A 185 -16.11 -17.19 -11.68
C TYR A 185 -16.68 -15.77 -11.91
N ASP A 186 -17.85 -15.50 -11.32
CA ASP A 186 -18.53 -14.20 -11.41
C ASP A 186 -18.45 -13.39 -10.11
N ARG A 187 -17.76 -13.92 -9.09
CA ARG A 187 -17.56 -13.20 -7.82
C ARG A 187 -16.54 -12.08 -7.99
N LYS A 188 -17.03 -10.85 -7.93
CA LYS A 188 -16.20 -9.65 -8.07
C LYS A 188 -15.22 -9.48 -6.91
N LEU A 189 -14.08 -8.92 -7.22
CA LEU A 189 -13.03 -8.49 -6.29
C LEU A 189 -12.62 -7.08 -6.65
N GLN A 190 -12.50 -6.22 -5.65
CA GLN A 190 -11.94 -4.88 -5.84
C GLN A 190 -10.43 -4.94 -5.94
N LEU A 191 -9.87 -4.22 -6.90
CA LEU A 191 -8.46 -4.23 -7.27
C LEU A 191 -7.90 -2.82 -7.37
N ILE A 192 -6.61 -2.65 -7.06
CA ILE A 192 -5.87 -1.38 -7.24
C ILE A 192 -4.41 -1.64 -7.60
N GLY A 193 -3.81 -0.76 -8.39
CA GLY A 193 -2.37 -0.75 -8.65
C GLY A 193 -1.57 -0.19 -7.46
N THR A 194 -0.44 -0.81 -7.12
CA THR A 194 0.44 -0.31 -6.05
C THR A 194 1.02 1.07 -6.37
N LYS A 195 1.24 1.37 -7.66
CA LYS A 195 1.72 2.68 -8.12
C LYS A 195 0.69 3.78 -7.87
N ASP A 196 -0.58 3.48 -8.06
CA ASP A 196 -1.66 4.43 -7.79
C ASP A 196 -1.79 4.72 -6.30
N THR A 197 -1.63 3.72 -5.43
CA THR A 197 -1.54 3.94 -3.98
C THR A 197 -0.41 4.91 -3.63
N GLY A 198 0.76 4.78 -4.27
CA GLY A 198 1.88 5.70 -4.10
C GLY A 198 1.59 7.13 -4.58
N LYS A 199 0.85 7.29 -5.69
CA LYS A 199 0.40 8.61 -6.16
C LYS A 199 -0.57 9.27 -5.17
N VAL A 200 -1.52 8.51 -4.61
CA VAL A 200 -2.43 9.03 -3.57
C VAL A 200 -1.66 9.39 -2.30
N ALA A 201 -0.62 8.64 -1.94
CA ALA A 201 0.26 9.01 -0.82
C ALA A 201 0.96 10.37 -1.07
N ALA A 202 1.35 10.66 -2.31
CA ALA A 202 1.90 11.97 -2.66
C ALA A 202 0.88 13.10 -2.48
N GLU A 203 -0.36 12.90 -2.93
CA GLU A 203 -1.46 13.86 -2.70
C GLU A 203 -1.72 14.07 -1.20
N ALA A 204 -1.66 13.01 -0.38
CA ALA A 204 -1.83 13.10 1.06
C ALA A 204 -0.74 13.97 1.72
N PHE A 205 0.52 13.87 1.31
CA PHE A 205 1.58 14.73 1.84
C PHE A 205 1.51 16.17 1.33
N LEU A 206 1.13 16.36 0.08
CA LEU A 206 0.99 17.70 -0.50
C LEU A 206 -0.15 18.49 0.16
N ASN A 207 -1.22 17.79 0.54
CA ASN A 207 -2.46 18.37 1.07
C ASN A 207 -2.72 18.00 2.53
N ALA A 208 -1.69 17.65 3.31
CA ALA A 208 -1.79 17.12 4.68
C ALA A 208 -2.60 17.98 5.65
N GLU A 209 -2.67 19.30 5.41
CA GLU A 209 -3.37 20.26 6.27
C GLU A 209 -4.86 20.43 5.91
N THR A 210 -5.30 19.87 4.76
CA THR A 210 -6.70 20.00 4.32
C THR A 210 -7.60 19.01 5.06
N GLU A 211 -8.89 19.33 5.16
CA GLU A 211 -9.90 18.45 5.77
C GLU A 211 -10.05 17.10 5.07
N GLU A 212 -9.61 17.01 3.82
CA GLU A 212 -9.68 15.79 3.00
C GLU A 212 -8.65 14.74 3.38
N TYR A 213 -7.53 15.16 4.00
CA TYR A 213 -6.42 14.27 4.34
C TYR A 213 -6.08 14.25 5.82
N ARG A 214 -6.25 15.39 6.49
CA ARG A 214 -5.91 15.53 7.91
C ARG A 214 -6.81 14.64 8.79
N ASN A 215 -6.21 13.63 9.43
CA ASN A 215 -6.88 12.65 10.28
C ASN A 215 -8.03 11.94 9.54
N LYS A 216 -7.74 11.51 8.31
CA LYS A 216 -8.69 10.78 7.46
C LYS A 216 -8.15 9.43 7.03
N ALA A 217 -9.07 8.48 6.91
CA ALA A 217 -8.83 7.19 6.27
C ALA A 217 -9.53 7.18 4.90
N ILE A 218 -8.85 6.69 3.88
CA ILE A 218 -9.29 6.75 2.48
C ILE A 218 -9.24 5.34 1.90
N SER A 219 -10.41 4.76 1.63
CA SER A 219 -10.50 3.49 0.91
C SER A 219 -10.12 3.69 -0.56
N LEU A 220 -9.27 2.82 -1.10
CA LEU A 220 -8.71 2.95 -2.45
C LEU A 220 -8.98 1.71 -3.28
N ALA A 221 -9.72 1.89 -4.37
CA ALA A 221 -9.97 0.87 -5.38
C ALA A 221 -9.93 1.50 -6.78
N GLY A 222 -9.25 0.83 -7.71
CA GLY A 222 -9.17 1.24 -9.11
C GLY A 222 -10.25 0.58 -9.97
N ASP A 223 -10.62 -0.66 -9.63
CA ASP A 223 -11.60 -1.45 -10.38
C ASP A 223 -12.33 -2.46 -9.48
N GLU A 224 -13.45 -3.00 -9.98
CA GLU A 224 -14.19 -4.10 -9.35
C GLU A 224 -14.66 -5.08 -10.41
N ILE A 225 -13.97 -6.20 -10.56
CA ILE A 225 -14.17 -7.18 -11.63
C ILE A 225 -14.21 -8.61 -11.10
N SER A 226 -14.84 -9.49 -11.89
CA SER A 226 -14.85 -10.92 -11.67
C SER A 226 -13.67 -11.64 -12.35
N PRO A 227 -13.37 -12.91 -11.99
CA PRO A 227 -12.38 -13.71 -12.71
C PRO A 227 -12.66 -13.86 -14.21
N ASN A 228 -13.93 -13.93 -14.62
CA ASN A 228 -14.31 -14.01 -16.04
C ASN A 228 -14.00 -12.68 -16.75
N GLU A 229 -14.42 -11.56 -16.18
CA GLU A 229 -14.13 -10.22 -16.72
C GLU A 229 -12.61 -9.99 -16.80
N ALA A 230 -11.86 -10.36 -15.76
CA ALA A 230 -10.39 -10.25 -15.76
C ALA A 230 -9.75 -11.09 -16.87
N ALA A 231 -10.21 -12.34 -17.07
CA ALA A 231 -9.69 -13.21 -18.13
C ALA A 231 -9.98 -12.64 -19.52
N GLN A 232 -11.19 -12.12 -19.74
CA GLN A 232 -11.56 -11.47 -21.00
C GLN A 232 -10.69 -10.23 -21.28
N ILE A 233 -10.60 -9.31 -20.32
CA ILE A 233 -9.79 -8.09 -20.44
C ILE A 233 -8.32 -8.46 -20.73
N PHE A 234 -7.77 -9.43 -19.99
CA PHE A 234 -6.40 -9.85 -20.16
C PHE A 234 -6.14 -10.37 -21.57
N LYS A 235 -7.01 -11.25 -22.09
CA LYS A 235 -6.92 -11.78 -23.46
C LYS A 235 -7.03 -10.69 -24.53
N GLU A 236 -7.94 -9.73 -24.35
CA GLU A 236 -8.11 -8.61 -25.28
C GLU A 236 -6.86 -7.71 -25.35
N VAL A 237 -6.22 -7.47 -24.19
CA VAL A 237 -5.05 -6.58 -24.10
C VAL A 237 -3.76 -7.27 -24.55
N THR A 238 -3.54 -8.51 -24.09
CA THR A 238 -2.26 -9.21 -24.31
C THR A 238 -2.27 -10.14 -25.51
N GLY A 239 -3.43 -10.64 -25.90
CA GLY A 239 -3.62 -11.73 -26.86
C GLY A 239 -3.42 -13.13 -26.24
N GLU A 240 -3.15 -13.22 -24.94
CA GLU A 240 -2.86 -14.45 -24.22
C GLU A 240 -3.96 -14.76 -23.19
N GLU A 241 -4.04 -16.02 -22.78
CA GLU A 241 -4.91 -16.39 -21.64
C GLU A 241 -4.26 -15.95 -20.34
N ILE A 242 -5.10 -15.45 -19.38
CA ILE A 242 -4.60 -15.08 -18.06
C ILE A 242 -3.93 -16.28 -17.38
N PRO A 243 -2.65 -16.19 -16.94
CA PRO A 243 -1.96 -17.30 -16.33
C PRO A 243 -2.62 -17.74 -15.03
N TRP A 244 -2.93 -19.00 -14.92
CA TRP A 244 -3.44 -19.62 -13.71
C TRP A 244 -2.83 -21.02 -13.51
N THR A 245 -2.90 -21.53 -12.32
CA THR A 245 -2.49 -22.90 -12.01
C THR A 245 -3.71 -23.82 -11.87
N TYR A 246 -3.50 -25.12 -11.85
CA TYR A 246 -4.59 -26.09 -11.65
C TYR A 246 -5.32 -25.83 -10.33
N SER A 247 -6.64 -26.02 -10.32
CA SER A 247 -7.49 -25.75 -9.14
C SER A 247 -7.05 -26.53 -7.90
N PHE A 248 -6.48 -27.75 -8.06
CA PHE A 248 -5.95 -28.51 -6.94
C PHE A 248 -4.73 -27.85 -6.28
N VAL A 249 -3.87 -27.15 -7.05
CA VAL A 249 -2.72 -26.39 -6.51
C VAL A 249 -3.23 -25.20 -5.70
N GLY A 250 -4.20 -24.48 -6.24
CA GLY A 250 -4.86 -23.38 -5.50
C GLY A 250 -5.54 -23.87 -4.22
N SER A 251 -6.25 -24.99 -4.29
CA SER A 251 -6.89 -25.62 -3.13
C SER A 251 -5.87 -26.11 -2.09
N THR A 252 -4.77 -26.71 -2.52
CA THR A 252 -3.71 -27.18 -1.63
C THR A 252 -3.03 -26.02 -0.94
N LEU A 253 -2.67 -24.94 -1.67
CA LEU A 253 -2.09 -23.72 -1.08
C LEU A 253 -3.06 -23.05 -0.12
N ARG A 254 -4.36 -22.98 -0.46
CA ARG A 254 -5.40 -22.44 0.42
C ARG A 254 -5.55 -23.28 1.70
N TYR A 255 -5.27 -24.58 1.66
CA TYR A 255 -5.31 -25.45 2.83
C TYR A 255 -4.00 -25.39 3.63
N VAL A 256 -2.85 -25.50 2.98
CA VAL A 256 -1.52 -25.49 3.64
C VAL A 256 -1.21 -24.13 4.27
N LEU A 257 -1.58 -23.04 3.59
CA LEU A 257 -1.45 -21.65 4.07
C LEU A 257 -2.80 -21.13 4.59
N TYR A 258 -3.55 -21.99 5.31
CA TYR A 258 -4.93 -21.67 5.70
C TYR A 258 -5.06 -20.37 6.50
N GLU A 259 -4.16 -20.15 7.46
CA GLU A 259 -4.20 -18.96 8.31
C GLU A 259 -3.93 -17.65 7.53
N GLN A 260 -3.06 -17.70 6.51
CA GLN A 260 -2.69 -16.52 5.72
C GLN A 260 -3.63 -16.33 4.52
N LEU A 261 -3.79 -17.36 3.70
CA LEU A 261 -4.51 -17.28 2.42
C LEU A 261 -5.93 -17.85 2.50
N GLY A 262 -6.12 -18.96 3.22
CA GLY A 262 -7.42 -19.63 3.31
C GLY A 262 -8.49 -18.74 3.96
N ILE A 263 -8.18 -18.13 5.11
CA ILE A 263 -9.07 -17.20 5.81
C ILE A 263 -9.30 -15.95 4.96
N MET A 264 -8.25 -15.40 4.36
CA MET A 264 -8.35 -14.20 3.49
C MET A 264 -9.30 -14.43 2.30
N PHE A 265 -9.14 -15.54 1.55
CA PHE A 265 -10.02 -15.82 0.42
C PHE A 265 -11.46 -16.18 0.83
N LYS A 266 -11.65 -16.80 2.00
CA LYS A 266 -13.00 -16.97 2.58
C LYS A 266 -13.61 -15.61 2.93
N TRP A 267 -12.83 -14.69 3.50
CA TRP A 267 -13.29 -13.35 3.81
C TRP A 267 -13.66 -12.58 2.52
N PHE A 268 -12.86 -12.67 1.45
CA PHE A 268 -13.22 -12.10 0.15
C PHE A 268 -14.55 -12.65 -0.39
N ALA A 269 -14.83 -13.95 -0.17
CA ALA A 269 -16.06 -14.57 -0.62
C ALA A 269 -17.29 -14.15 0.20
N SER A 270 -17.15 -14.00 1.52
CA SER A 270 -18.28 -13.76 2.43
C SER A 270 -18.56 -12.29 2.70
N HIS A 271 -17.52 -11.47 2.83
CA HIS A 271 -17.60 -10.04 3.15
C HIS A 271 -17.14 -9.19 1.99
N GLY A 272 -15.86 -9.37 1.59
CA GLY A 272 -15.22 -8.58 0.53
C GLY A 272 -14.89 -7.15 0.96
N PHE A 273 -14.32 -6.42 0.03
CA PHE A 273 -14.03 -5.00 0.17
C PHE A 273 -15.28 -4.16 -0.09
N GLY A 274 -15.31 -2.93 0.40
CA GLY A 274 -16.47 -2.03 0.31
C GLY A 274 -16.10 -0.60 -0.07
N ALA A 275 -15.01 -0.39 -0.83
CA ALA A 275 -14.67 0.92 -1.36
C ALA A 275 -15.69 1.35 -2.44
N ASP A 276 -16.09 2.62 -2.43
CA ASP A 276 -16.87 3.21 -3.53
C ASP A 276 -15.93 3.50 -4.71
N VAL A 277 -15.78 2.53 -5.60
CA VAL A 277 -14.87 2.62 -6.78
C VAL A 277 -15.18 3.86 -7.61
N LYS A 278 -16.45 4.20 -7.81
CA LYS A 278 -16.87 5.35 -8.63
C LYS A 278 -16.44 6.66 -7.98
N ALA A 279 -16.74 6.83 -6.69
CA ALA A 279 -16.38 8.05 -5.96
C ALA A 279 -14.85 8.22 -5.85
N VAL A 280 -14.13 7.11 -5.60
CA VAL A 280 -12.66 7.13 -5.51
C VAL A 280 -12.02 7.48 -6.85
N ARG A 281 -12.51 6.93 -7.97
CA ARG A 281 -12.03 7.30 -9.32
C ARG A 281 -12.39 8.72 -9.73
N GLN A 282 -13.53 9.24 -9.28
CA GLN A 282 -13.86 10.67 -9.47
C GLN A 282 -12.89 11.58 -8.72
N ARG A 283 -12.55 11.22 -7.49
CA ARG A 283 -11.59 11.97 -6.66
C ARG A 283 -10.17 11.90 -7.21
N TYR A 284 -9.77 10.73 -7.71
CA TYR A 284 -8.44 10.45 -8.23
C TYR A 284 -8.52 9.92 -9.68
N PRO A 285 -8.71 10.81 -10.67
CA PRO A 285 -8.89 10.39 -12.07
C PRO A 285 -7.71 9.65 -12.70
N PHE A 286 -6.54 9.67 -12.03
CA PHE A 286 -5.34 8.95 -12.44
C PHE A 286 -5.31 7.48 -12.01
N LEU A 287 -6.30 7.01 -11.24
CA LEU A 287 -6.39 5.61 -10.85
C LEU A 287 -6.69 4.74 -12.07
N GLN A 288 -5.87 3.73 -12.25
CA GLN A 288 -6.02 2.79 -13.34
C GLN A 288 -7.11 1.76 -13.04
N ASP A 289 -7.91 1.43 -14.05
CA ASP A 289 -8.69 0.20 -14.06
C ASP A 289 -7.77 -0.99 -14.42
N PHE A 290 -8.33 -2.20 -14.34
CA PHE A 290 -7.56 -3.40 -14.61
C PHE A 290 -7.04 -3.46 -16.06
N ARG A 291 -7.82 -2.97 -17.03
CA ARG A 291 -7.40 -2.92 -18.44
C ARG A 291 -6.16 -2.06 -18.62
N THR A 292 -6.20 -0.85 -18.11
CA THR A 292 -5.08 0.09 -18.18
C THR A 292 -3.84 -0.45 -17.48
N TRP A 293 -4.04 -1.04 -16.28
CA TRP A 293 -2.93 -1.64 -15.53
C TRP A 293 -2.29 -2.82 -16.29
N VAL A 294 -3.09 -3.71 -16.92
CA VAL A 294 -2.55 -4.81 -17.72
C VAL A 294 -1.72 -4.27 -18.88
N ALA A 295 -2.20 -3.23 -19.56
CA ALA A 295 -1.51 -2.65 -20.71
C ALA A 295 -0.21 -1.92 -20.37
N GLU A 296 -0.17 -1.21 -19.23
CA GLU A 296 0.91 -0.26 -18.94
C GLU A 296 1.88 -0.72 -17.84
N GLU A 297 1.40 -1.48 -16.84
CA GLU A 297 2.14 -1.75 -15.61
C GLU A 297 2.41 -3.24 -15.36
N SER A 298 1.63 -4.13 -15.97
CA SER A 298 1.77 -5.58 -15.76
C SER A 298 3.09 -6.14 -16.32
N ALA A 299 3.44 -7.35 -15.90
CA ALA A 299 4.58 -8.08 -16.47
C ALA A 299 4.35 -8.53 -17.94
N TRP A 300 3.13 -8.38 -18.47
CA TRP A 300 2.72 -8.74 -19.84
C TRP A 300 2.55 -7.53 -20.75
N LYS A 301 2.83 -6.34 -20.27
CA LYS A 301 2.78 -5.16 -21.11
C LYS A 301 3.67 -5.35 -22.36
N LYS A 302 3.14 -5.03 -23.51
CA LYS A 302 3.92 -5.01 -24.75
C LYS A 302 4.96 -3.89 -24.70
N ALA A 303 6.19 -4.18 -25.11
CA ALA A 303 7.29 -3.23 -25.16
C ALA A 303 7.02 -2.08 -26.14
#